data_db3cd8675d2635ed8ad1b33b3639c024
#
_entry.id   db3cd8675d2635ed8ad1b33b3639c024
#
_cell.length_a   1.000
_cell.length_b   1.000
_cell.length_c   1.000
_cell.angle_alpha   90.00
_cell.angle_beta   90.00
_cell.angle_gamma   90.00
#
_symmetry.space_group_name_H-M   'P 1'
#
loop_
_entity.id
_entity.type
_entity.pdbx_description
1 polymer ?
#
loop_
_entity_poly.entity_id
_entity_poly.type
_entity_poly.pdbx_seq_one_letter_code
_entity_poly.pdbx_strand_id
1 'polypeptide(L)' 'MNNKKLREYAAGKKVKLWQVAEKFGVSDVAFSKKLRHELSKEDAEQFKKYVDEIASESGGVGNE' A
#
# COMPACT_ATOMS: atom_id res chain seq x y z
N MET A 1 -6.07 -2.39 -15.82
CA MET A 1 -4.89 -1.78 -15.22
C MET A 1 -4.54 -2.51 -13.94
N ASN A 2 -3.28 -2.83 -13.82
CA ASN A 2 -2.84 -3.64 -12.68
C ASN A 2 -2.87 -2.82 -11.39
N ASN A 3 -3.68 -3.26 -10.47
CA ASN A 3 -3.71 -2.71 -9.11
C ASN A 3 -4.05 -1.23 -9.05
N LYS A 4 -4.72 -0.71 -10.08
CA LYS A 4 -5.07 0.70 -10.10
C LYS A 4 -5.94 1.07 -8.90
N LYS A 5 -6.91 0.23 -8.59
CA LYS A 5 -7.81 0.52 -7.47
C LYS A 5 -7.06 0.51 -6.15
N LEU A 6 -6.08 -0.37 -6.02
CA LEU A 6 -5.27 -0.42 -4.81
C LEU A 6 -4.41 0.83 -4.68
N ARG A 7 -3.82 1.27 -5.80
CA ARG A 7 -3.03 2.49 -5.78
C ARG A 7 -3.87 3.69 -5.43
N GLU A 8 -5.09 3.74 -5.97
CA GLU A 8 -6.01 4.83 -5.66
C GLU A 8 -6.44 4.79 -4.20
N TYR A 9 -6.64 3.59 -3.69
CA TYR A 9 -7.01 3.43 -2.29
C TYR A 9 -5.92 4.00 -1.38
N ALA A 10 -4.67 3.66 -1.66
CA ALA A 10 -3.54 4.16 -0.88
C ALA A 10 -3.43 5.67 -1.02
N ALA A 11 -3.54 6.18 -2.23
CA ALA A 11 -3.44 7.61 -2.48
C ALA A 11 -4.55 8.38 -1.77
N GLY A 12 -5.75 7.82 -1.76
CA GLY A 12 -6.88 8.45 -1.09
C GLY A 12 -6.67 8.56 0.40
N LYS A 13 -5.87 7.67 0.97
CA LYS A 13 -5.54 7.71 2.38
C LYS A 13 -4.19 8.37 2.64
N LYS A 14 -3.59 8.94 1.60
CA LYS A 14 -2.29 9.62 1.69
C LYS A 14 -1.18 8.70 2.15
N VAL A 15 -1.27 7.45 1.75
CA VAL A 15 -0.27 6.44 2.07
C VAL A 15 0.59 6.23 0.82
N LYS A 16 1.89 6.24 1.01
CA LYS A 16 2.82 6.05 -0.09
C LYS A 16 3.11 4.57 -0.27
N LEU A 17 3.37 4.19 -1.52
CA LEU A 17 3.60 2.78 -1.83
C LEU A 17 4.82 2.21 -1.11
N TRP A 18 5.86 3.01 -0.92
CA TRP A 18 7.05 2.51 -0.23
C TRP A 18 6.74 2.15 1.22
N GLN A 19 5.78 2.84 1.83
CA GLN A 19 5.37 2.52 3.19
C GLN A 19 4.70 1.15 3.23
N VAL A 20 3.88 0.86 2.21
CA VAL A 20 3.25 -0.45 2.12
C VAL A 20 4.29 -1.53 1.86
N ALA A 21 5.29 -1.21 1.03
CA ALA A 21 6.38 -2.16 0.75
C ALA A 21 7.10 -2.55 2.04
N GLU A 22 7.33 -1.59 2.92
CA GLU A 22 7.97 -1.89 4.20
C GLU A 22 7.14 -2.85 5.03
N LYS A 23 5.83 -2.66 5.03
CA LYS A 23 4.95 -3.57 5.76
C LYS A 23 5.01 -4.98 5.19
N PHE A 24 5.14 -5.10 3.86
CA PHE A 24 5.30 -6.39 3.22
C PHE A 24 6.67 -7.00 3.44
N GLY A 25 7.62 -6.20 3.91
CA GLY A 25 8.97 -6.68 4.13
C GLY A 25 9.78 -6.81 2.87
N VAL A 26 9.48 -6.01 1.85
CA VAL A 26 10.20 -6.03 0.58
C VAL A 26 10.71 -4.63 0.27
N SER A 27 11.69 -4.56 -0.62
CA SER A 27 12.20 -3.27 -1.04
C SER A 27 11.20 -2.57 -1.94
N ASP A 28 11.36 -1.26 -2.07
CA ASP A 28 10.52 -0.45 -2.93
C ASP A 28 10.58 -0.97 -4.37
N VAL A 29 11.77 -1.30 -4.84
CA VAL A 29 11.95 -1.83 -6.20
C VAL A 29 11.25 -3.15 -6.38
N ALA A 30 11.41 -4.05 -5.41
CA ALA A 30 10.76 -5.36 -5.48
C ALA A 30 9.24 -5.21 -5.47
N PHE A 31 8.75 -4.29 -4.67
CA PHE A 31 7.32 -4.05 -4.60
C PHE A 31 6.78 -3.48 -5.92
N SER A 32 7.54 -2.57 -6.52
CA SER A 32 7.15 -2.02 -7.82
C SER A 32 7.03 -3.11 -8.87
N LYS A 33 7.96 -4.05 -8.86
CA LYS A 33 7.90 -5.18 -9.79
C LYS A 33 6.68 -6.03 -9.52
N LYS A 34 6.38 -6.24 -8.25
CA LYS A 34 5.20 -7.02 -7.86
C LYS A 34 3.93 -6.37 -8.37
N LEU A 35 3.88 -5.05 -8.33
CA LEU A 35 2.70 -4.30 -8.75
C LEU A 35 2.53 -4.26 -10.26
N ARG A 36 3.51 -4.69 -11.04
CA ARG A 36 3.36 -4.80 -12.48
C ARG A 36 2.38 -5.90 -12.84
N HIS A 37 2.17 -6.84 -11.94
CA HIS A 37 1.22 -7.91 -12.11
C HIS A 37 0.08 -7.70 -11.13
N GLU A 38 -1.09 -8.12 -11.52
CA GLU A 38 -2.24 -8.00 -10.65
C GLU A 38 -2.01 -8.86 -9.42
N LEU A 39 -2.22 -8.28 -8.25
CA LEU A 39 -2.02 -9.00 -7.01
C LEU A 39 -3.11 -10.04 -6.82
N SER A 40 -2.77 -11.15 -6.16
CA SER A 40 -3.75 -12.13 -5.80
C SER A 40 -4.75 -11.50 -4.83
N LYS A 41 -5.88 -12.18 -4.66
CA LYS A 41 -6.90 -11.69 -3.75
C LYS A 41 -6.34 -11.50 -2.34
N GLU A 42 -5.54 -12.47 -1.90
CA GLU A 42 -4.94 -12.39 -0.57
C GLU A 42 -4.00 -11.20 -0.46
N ASP A 43 -3.16 -11.01 -1.47
CA ASP A 43 -2.22 -9.90 -1.46
C ASP A 43 -2.96 -8.56 -1.52
N ALA A 44 -4.03 -8.50 -2.31
CA ALA A 44 -4.81 -7.28 -2.41
C ALA A 44 -5.44 -6.92 -1.07
N GLU A 45 -5.96 -7.91 -0.38
CA GLU A 45 -6.55 -7.66 0.93
C GLU A 45 -5.49 -7.23 1.92
N GLN A 46 -4.32 -7.86 1.86
CA GLN A 46 -3.22 -7.50 2.73
C GLN A 46 -2.75 -6.07 2.45
N PHE A 47 -2.72 -5.70 1.17
CA PHE A 47 -2.37 -4.35 0.76
C PHE A 47 -3.30 -3.33 1.44
N LYS A 48 -4.60 -3.58 1.35
CA LYS A 48 -5.57 -2.67 1.94
C LYS A 48 -5.42 -2.60 3.45
N LYS A 49 -5.16 -3.74 4.07
CA LYS A 49 -4.98 -3.78 5.52
C LYS A 49 -3.77 -2.95 5.93
N TYR A 50 -2.67 -3.08 5.20
CA TYR A 50 -1.48 -2.30 5.50
C TYR A 50 -1.71 -0.81 5.29
N VAL A 51 -2.43 -0.46 4.22
CA VAL A 51 -2.76 0.94 3.97
C VAL A 51 -3.56 1.49 5.14
N ASP A 52 -4.54 0.75 5.61
CA ASP A 52 -5.36 1.18 6.75
C ASP A 52 -4.50 1.36 8.00
N GLU A 53 -3.58 0.44 8.25
CA GLU A 53 -2.71 0.52 9.41
C GLU A 53 -1.83 1.75 9.35
N ILE A 54 -1.22 1.99 8.19
CA ILE A 54 -0.35 3.13 8.00
C ILE A 54 -1.14 4.43 8.14
N ALA A 55 -2.30 4.48 7.52
CA ALA A 55 -3.13 5.67 7.58
C ALA A 55 -3.56 5.97 9.00
N SER A 56 -3.86 4.93 9.76
CA SER A 56 -4.25 5.10 11.16
C SER A 56 -3.10 5.66 11.98
N GLU A 57 -1.90 5.14 11.75
CA GLU A 57 -0.71 5.61 12.47
C GLU A 57 -0.38 7.04 12.11
N SER A 58 -0.37 7.34 10.81
CA SER A 58 0.00 8.66 10.34
C SER A 58 -1.11 9.68 10.60
N GLY A 59 -2.34 9.24 10.41
CA GLY A 59 -3.46 10.13 10.58
C GLY A 59 -3.60 10.64 12.00
N GLY A 60 -3.23 9.81 12.94
CA GLY A 60 -3.29 10.22 14.33
C GLY A 60 -2.27 11.29 14.66
N VAL A 61 -1.16 11.27 13.95
CA VAL A 61 -0.08 12.26 14.14
C VAL A 61 -0.39 13.50 13.36
N GLY A 62 -0.93 13.27 12.30
CA GLY A 62 -1.35 14.26 11.57
C GLY A 62 -0.76 15.51 11.28
N ASN A 63 -0.84 15.18 11.15
CA ASN A 63 -0.65 15.94 10.96
C ASN A 63 -0.11 16.68 11.21
N GLU A 64 0.12 16.53 11.34
CA GLU A 64 0.66 17.14 11.69
C GLU A 64 1.10 17.53 11.30
#